data_672ef720f8585b814f35dad782373b74
#
_entry.id   672ef720f8585b814f35dad782373b74
#
_cell.length_a   1.000
_cell.length_b   1.000
_cell.length_c   1.000
_cell.angle_alpha   90.00
_cell.angle_beta   90.00
_cell.angle_gamma   90.00
#
_symmetry.space_group_name_H-M   'P 1'
#
loop_
_entity.id
_entity.type
_entity.pdbx_description
1 polymer ?
#
loop_
_entity_poly.entity_id
_entity_poly.type
_entity_poly.pdbx_seq_one_letter_code
_entity_poly.pdbx_strand_id
1 'polypeptide(L)'
;KEEERKKEEERRKEEERKGRKEQNKQMTFLMGAFFTGLALIFFILIFQFNSVSKPAIIMLAIFLSLIGVFGGIVITGSAFVIMMTMMGIIALAGIVVNNGVVLLDYAQLLIDRKKHEKGLGKNQYLEKSDLFESIVTAGKARLRPVLLTAITTILGLIPLAIGLNINFFTLFGEFDANIYFGGDNVIFWGPLAWTVIYGLIVATFLTLIIVPILFFLITTFKMWLRHKMKPNMQTELIH
;
A
#
# COMPACT_ATOMS: atom_id res chain seq x y z
N LYS A 1 -19.42 -14.95 51.13
CA LYS A 1 -18.65 -15.69 50.05
C LYS A 1 -19.38 -15.76 48.71
N GLU A 2 -20.69 -16.05 48.69
CA GLU A 2 -21.46 -16.15 47.43
C GLU A 2 -21.83 -14.75 46.90
N GLU A 3 -22.13 -13.83 47.77
CA GLU A 3 -22.42 -12.42 47.42
C GLU A 3 -21.18 -11.65 46.99
N GLU A 4 -20.02 -11.94 47.56
CA GLU A 4 -18.74 -11.40 47.13
C GLU A 4 -18.33 -11.90 45.73
N ARG A 5 -18.55 -13.19 45.46
CA ARG A 5 -18.32 -13.77 44.12
C ARG A 5 -19.23 -13.14 43.05
N LYS A 6 -20.52 -12.91 43.38
CA LYS A 6 -21.44 -12.23 42.43
C LYS A 6 -21.03 -10.78 42.17
N LYS A 7 -20.61 -10.03 43.20
CA LYS A 7 -20.09 -8.66 43.01
C LYS A 7 -18.78 -8.59 42.21
N GLU A 8 -17.94 -9.61 42.35
CA GLU A 8 -16.68 -9.69 41.58
C GLU A 8 -16.93 -10.07 40.11
N GLU A 9 -17.93 -10.94 39.87
CA GLU A 9 -18.35 -11.30 38.52
C GLU A 9 -19.06 -10.13 37.81
N GLU A 10 -19.86 -9.35 38.48
CA GLU A 10 -20.48 -8.13 37.97
C GLU A 10 -19.43 -7.07 37.64
N ARG A 11 -18.43 -6.86 38.49
CA ARG A 11 -17.31 -5.94 38.23
C ARG A 11 -16.52 -6.37 36.99
N ARG A 12 -16.16 -7.64 36.86
CA ARG A 12 -15.48 -8.20 35.67
C ARG A 12 -16.30 -7.98 34.41
N LYS A 13 -17.60 -8.24 34.42
CA LYS A 13 -18.50 -8.02 33.30
C LYS A 13 -18.59 -6.53 32.93
N GLU A 14 -18.55 -5.65 33.90
CA GLU A 14 -18.57 -4.20 33.65
C GLU A 14 -17.25 -3.69 33.06
N GLU A 15 -16.11 -4.18 33.57
CA GLU A 15 -14.78 -3.89 33.01
C GLU A 15 -14.64 -4.40 31.59
N GLU A 16 -15.08 -5.62 31.29
CA GLU A 16 -15.11 -6.17 29.94
C GLU A 16 -16.00 -5.37 28.98
N ARG A 17 -17.16 -4.88 29.49
CA ARG A 17 -18.06 -4.01 28.69
C ARG A 17 -17.43 -2.65 28.41
N LYS A 18 -16.73 -2.07 29.40
CA LYS A 18 -15.98 -0.81 29.20
C LYS A 18 -14.85 -1.00 28.20
N GLY A 19 -14.05 -2.05 28.36
CA GLY A 19 -12.97 -2.38 27.42
C GLY A 19 -13.48 -2.57 25.99
N ARG A 20 -14.55 -3.32 25.79
CA ARG A 20 -15.18 -3.48 24.45
C ARG A 20 -15.70 -2.17 23.87
N LYS A 21 -16.27 -1.29 24.67
CA LYS A 21 -16.73 0.03 24.21
C LYS A 21 -15.56 0.92 23.76
N GLU A 22 -14.45 0.88 24.48
CA GLU A 22 -13.24 1.63 24.11
C GLU A 22 -12.60 1.08 22.85
N GLN A 23 -12.47 -0.25 22.72
CA GLN A 23 -12.01 -0.89 21.50
C GLN A 23 -12.88 -0.54 20.28
N ASN A 24 -14.20 -0.54 20.43
CA ASN A 24 -15.11 -0.17 19.35
C ASN A 24 -14.97 1.30 18.95
N LYS A 25 -14.75 2.22 19.91
CA LYS A 25 -14.49 3.63 19.62
C LYS A 25 -13.18 3.80 18.85
N GLN A 26 -12.12 3.11 19.28
CA GLN A 26 -10.83 3.13 18.60
C GLN A 26 -10.92 2.57 17.17
N MET A 27 -11.61 1.44 17.01
CA MET A 27 -11.85 0.84 15.69
C MET A 27 -12.61 1.78 14.77
N THR A 28 -13.68 2.39 15.25
CA THR A 28 -14.48 3.35 14.47
C THR A 28 -13.64 4.57 14.06
N PHE A 29 -12.82 5.09 14.96
CA PHE A 29 -11.90 6.19 14.66
C PHE A 29 -10.85 5.79 13.60
N LEU A 30 -10.18 4.64 13.76
CA LEU A 30 -9.17 4.15 12.83
C LEU A 30 -9.75 3.85 11.44
N MET A 31 -10.93 3.24 11.38
CA MET A 31 -11.64 3.02 10.12
C MET A 31 -12.01 4.35 9.46
N GLY A 32 -12.52 5.32 10.22
CA GLY A 32 -12.78 6.66 9.72
C GLY A 32 -11.52 7.34 9.18
N ALA A 33 -10.42 7.29 9.92
CA ALA A 33 -9.12 7.83 9.49
C ALA A 33 -8.59 7.15 8.21
N PHE A 34 -8.73 5.82 8.12
CA PHE A 34 -8.31 5.06 6.94
C PHE A 34 -9.09 5.48 5.69
N PHE A 35 -10.43 5.49 5.73
CA PHE A 35 -11.23 5.88 4.59
C PHE A 35 -11.07 7.35 4.23
N THR A 36 -10.96 8.25 5.22
CA THR A 36 -10.69 9.67 4.97
C THR A 36 -9.32 9.85 4.33
N GLY A 37 -8.29 9.16 4.82
CA GLY A 37 -6.95 9.16 4.24
C GLY A 37 -6.95 8.65 2.79
N LEU A 38 -7.63 7.53 2.51
CA LEU A 38 -7.78 7.00 1.15
C LEU A 38 -8.51 8.00 0.22
N ALA A 39 -9.57 8.64 0.71
CA ALA A 39 -10.30 9.65 -0.07
C ALA A 39 -9.40 10.85 -0.40
N LEU A 40 -8.64 11.37 0.56
CA LEU A 40 -7.70 12.47 0.34
C LEU A 40 -6.61 12.08 -0.67
N ILE A 41 -6.00 10.91 -0.52
CA ILE A 41 -5.03 10.38 -1.46
C ILE A 41 -5.64 10.28 -2.86
N PHE A 42 -6.84 9.74 -2.98
CA PHE A 42 -7.53 9.60 -4.26
C PHE A 42 -7.75 10.96 -4.95
N PHE A 43 -8.22 11.97 -4.21
CA PHE A 43 -8.39 13.32 -4.73
C PHE A 43 -7.06 13.94 -5.18
N ILE A 44 -6.02 13.86 -4.36
CA ILE A 44 -4.68 14.37 -4.72
C ILE A 44 -4.19 13.72 -6.01
N LEU A 45 -4.34 12.40 -6.13
CA LEU A 45 -3.93 11.66 -7.32
C LEU A 45 -4.74 12.03 -8.58
N ILE A 46 -6.03 12.34 -8.46
CA ILE A 46 -6.83 12.85 -9.58
C ILE A 46 -6.25 14.16 -10.09
N PHE A 47 -5.92 15.10 -9.20
CA PHE A 47 -5.28 16.36 -9.60
C PHE A 47 -3.90 16.13 -10.20
N GLN A 48 -3.08 15.26 -9.61
CA GLN A 48 -1.74 14.92 -10.11
C GLN A 48 -1.75 14.38 -11.53
N PHE A 49 -2.62 13.40 -11.80
CA PHE A 49 -2.64 12.68 -13.09
C PHE A 49 -3.63 13.27 -14.10
N ASN A 50 -4.44 14.23 -13.71
CA ASN A 50 -5.55 14.75 -14.52
C ASN A 50 -6.38 13.61 -15.18
N SER A 51 -6.60 12.54 -14.43
CA SER A 51 -7.27 11.31 -14.89
C SER A 51 -7.76 10.52 -13.70
N VAL A 52 -8.95 9.94 -13.80
CA VAL A 52 -9.54 9.09 -12.73
C VAL A 52 -9.01 7.66 -12.79
N SER A 53 -8.60 7.19 -13.96
CA SER A 53 -8.24 5.77 -14.16
C SER A 53 -6.93 5.37 -13.49
N LYS A 54 -5.93 6.25 -13.47
CA LYS A 54 -4.65 5.97 -12.82
C LYS A 54 -4.77 5.90 -11.29
N PRO A 55 -5.41 6.88 -10.63
CA PRO A 55 -5.74 6.77 -9.21
C PRO A 55 -6.50 5.50 -8.85
N ALA A 56 -7.48 5.10 -9.67
CA ALA A 56 -8.25 3.88 -9.43
C ALA A 56 -7.36 2.62 -9.43
N ILE A 57 -6.36 2.53 -10.32
CA ILE A 57 -5.40 1.43 -10.35
C ILE A 57 -4.58 1.40 -9.06
N ILE A 58 -4.11 2.56 -8.59
CA ILE A 58 -3.31 2.67 -7.36
C ILE A 58 -4.16 2.28 -6.14
N MET A 59 -5.42 2.74 -6.08
CA MET A 59 -6.33 2.33 -5.01
C MET A 59 -6.55 0.81 -4.98
N LEU A 60 -6.73 0.20 -6.14
CA LEU A 60 -6.87 -1.25 -6.23
C LEU A 60 -5.60 -1.97 -5.71
N ALA A 61 -4.41 -1.45 -6.00
CA ALA A 61 -3.17 -2.01 -5.48
C ALA A 61 -3.10 -1.97 -3.94
N ILE A 62 -3.64 -0.91 -3.29
CA ILE A 62 -3.74 -0.82 -1.83
C ILE A 62 -4.65 -1.94 -1.30
N PHE A 63 -5.84 -2.11 -1.87
CA PHE A 63 -6.74 -3.18 -1.43
C PHE A 63 -6.12 -4.57 -1.62
N LEU A 64 -5.41 -4.80 -2.72
CA LEU A 64 -4.72 -6.06 -2.95
C LEU A 64 -3.56 -6.29 -1.96
N SER A 65 -2.90 -5.23 -1.48
CA SER A 65 -1.83 -5.35 -0.48
C SER A 65 -2.34 -5.88 0.87
N LEU A 66 -3.62 -5.70 1.19
CA LEU A 66 -4.25 -6.26 2.39
C LEU A 66 -4.24 -7.79 2.38
N ILE A 67 -4.26 -8.42 1.20
CA ILE A 67 -4.10 -9.88 1.07
C ILE A 67 -2.75 -10.31 1.66
N GLY A 68 -1.71 -9.51 1.43
CA GLY A 68 -0.39 -9.75 2.04
C GLY A 68 -0.40 -9.63 3.56
N VAL A 69 -1.06 -8.61 4.08
CA VAL A 69 -1.19 -8.39 5.53
C VAL A 69 -1.90 -9.56 6.20
N PHE A 70 -3.13 -9.85 5.77
CA PHE A 70 -3.92 -10.91 6.40
C PHE A 70 -3.34 -12.29 6.13
N GLY A 71 -2.82 -12.55 4.92
CA GLY A 71 -2.12 -13.78 4.58
C GLY A 71 -0.88 -14.00 5.46
N GLY A 72 -0.06 -12.96 5.65
CA GLY A 72 1.10 -13.02 6.52
C GLY A 72 0.75 -13.33 7.97
N ILE A 73 -0.25 -12.65 8.53
CA ILE A 73 -0.74 -12.89 9.90
C ILE A 73 -1.23 -14.34 10.07
N VAL A 74 -1.98 -14.85 9.10
CA VAL A 74 -2.51 -16.23 9.15
C VAL A 74 -1.38 -17.26 9.05
N ILE A 75 -0.44 -17.09 8.12
CA ILE A 75 0.68 -18.01 7.90
C ILE A 75 1.61 -18.07 9.12
N THR A 76 1.87 -16.95 9.74
CA THR A 76 2.79 -16.88 10.91
C THR A 76 2.11 -17.16 12.23
N GLY A 77 0.75 -17.19 12.27
CA GLY A 77 0.00 -17.30 13.52
C GLY A 77 0.17 -16.10 14.45
N SER A 78 0.57 -14.93 13.92
CA SER A 78 0.80 -13.73 14.70
C SER A 78 -0.49 -13.20 15.32
N ALA A 79 -0.40 -12.62 16.52
CA ALA A 79 -1.56 -12.05 17.18
C ALA A 79 -2.08 -10.81 16.41
N PHE A 80 -3.37 -10.78 16.15
CA PHE A 80 -4.04 -9.64 15.54
C PHE A 80 -4.38 -8.60 16.61
N VAL A 81 -3.53 -7.59 16.76
CA VAL A 81 -3.76 -6.46 17.66
C VAL A 81 -4.43 -5.34 16.86
N ILE A 82 -5.75 -5.18 17.03
CA ILE A 82 -6.60 -4.30 16.22
C ILE A 82 -5.97 -2.93 15.99
N MET A 83 -5.58 -2.23 17.04
CA MET A 83 -5.06 -0.87 16.97
C MET A 83 -3.73 -0.80 16.18
N MET A 84 -2.77 -1.65 16.51
CA MET A 84 -1.45 -1.65 15.90
C MET A 84 -1.48 -2.15 14.45
N THR A 85 -2.25 -3.21 14.19
CA THR A 85 -2.43 -3.74 12.84
C THR A 85 -3.11 -2.71 11.92
N MET A 86 -4.15 -2.02 12.40
CA MET A 86 -4.82 -0.97 11.60
C MET A 86 -3.89 0.22 11.31
N MET A 87 -3.08 0.66 12.28
CA MET A 87 -2.05 1.67 12.04
C MET A 87 -1.01 1.20 11.02
N GLY A 88 -0.60 -0.06 11.10
CA GLY A 88 0.28 -0.68 10.10
C GLY A 88 -0.32 -0.68 8.69
N ILE A 89 -1.61 -0.97 8.56
CA ILE A 89 -2.34 -0.91 7.27
C ILE A 89 -2.37 0.51 6.72
N ILE A 90 -2.62 1.52 7.55
CA ILE A 90 -2.61 2.93 7.13
C ILE A 90 -1.21 3.34 6.63
N ALA A 91 -0.17 2.97 7.38
CA ALA A 91 1.22 3.23 6.97
C ALA A 91 1.58 2.53 5.66
N LEU A 92 1.19 1.25 5.52
CA LEU A 92 1.38 0.46 4.30
C LEU A 92 0.73 1.11 3.08
N ALA A 93 -0.50 1.62 3.22
CA ALA A 93 -1.21 2.29 2.14
C ALA A 93 -0.39 3.47 1.57
N GLY A 94 0.22 4.28 2.44
CA GLY A 94 1.10 5.38 2.01
C GLY A 94 2.32 4.92 1.21
N ILE A 95 2.96 3.82 1.63
CA ILE A 95 4.13 3.25 0.94
C ILE A 95 3.72 2.69 -0.44
N VAL A 96 2.62 1.96 -0.51
CA VAL A 96 2.10 1.36 -1.75
C VAL A 96 1.72 2.44 -2.77
N VAL A 97 1.05 3.52 -2.31
CA VAL A 97 0.71 4.67 -3.16
C VAL A 97 1.95 5.28 -3.77
N ASN A 98 2.97 5.57 -2.97
CA ASN A 98 4.21 6.17 -3.46
C ASN A 98 4.86 5.33 -4.57
N ASN A 99 4.98 4.02 -4.37
CA ASN A 99 5.53 3.11 -5.36
C ASN A 99 4.69 3.06 -6.65
N GLY A 100 3.36 3.03 -6.52
CA GLY A 100 2.42 3.03 -7.64
C GLY A 100 2.44 4.31 -8.46
N VAL A 101 2.49 5.47 -7.79
CA VAL A 101 2.56 6.79 -8.43
C VAL A 101 3.81 6.92 -9.28
N VAL A 102 4.98 6.62 -8.71
CA VAL A 102 6.28 6.74 -9.42
C VAL A 102 6.33 5.83 -10.64
N LEU A 103 5.77 4.62 -10.56
CA LEU A 103 5.71 3.69 -11.68
C LEU A 103 4.81 4.19 -12.81
N LEU A 104 3.58 4.63 -12.48
CA LEU A 104 2.62 5.10 -13.48
C LEU A 104 3.02 6.43 -14.11
N ASP A 105 3.61 7.33 -13.33
CA ASP A 105 4.13 8.61 -13.85
C ASP A 105 5.23 8.38 -14.88
N TYR A 106 6.17 7.50 -14.58
CA TYR A 106 7.24 7.16 -15.52
C TYR A 106 6.73 6.42 -16.75
N ALA A 107 5.75 5.53 -16.61
CA ALA A 107 5.10 4.88 -17.74
C ALA A 107 4.41 5.92 -18.66
N GLN A 108 3.73 6.90 -18.07
CA GLN A 108 3.12 7.99 -18.84
C GLN A 108 4.16 8.84 -19.57
N LEU A 109 5.26 9.15 -18.89
CA LEU A 109 6.37 9.91 -19.52
C LEU A 109 6.91 9.21 -20.77
N LEU A 110 7.11 7.89 -20.71
CA LEU A 110 7.59 7.12 -21.87
C LEU A 110 6.55 7.07 -23.01
N ILE A 111 5.28 6.94 -22.67
CA ILE A 111 4.18 7.00 -23.63
C ILE A 111 4.14 8.36 -24.32
N ASP A 112 4.27 9.45 -23.58
CA ASP A 112 4.22 10.80 -24.13
C ASP A 112 5.45 11.11 -24.99
N ARG A 113 6.65 10.63 -24.62
CA ARG A 113 7.85 10.68 -25.47
C ARG A 113 7.63 9.96 -26.80
N LYS A 114 7.14 8.72 -26.74
CA LYS A 114 6.93 7.91 -27.94
C LYS A 114 5.87 8.49 -28.87
N LYS A 115 4.84 9.14 -28.30
CA LYS A 115 3.88 9.94 -29.08
C LYS A 115 4.54 11.11 -29.78
N HIS A 116 5.39 11.84 -29.09
CA HIS A 116 6.10 12.99 -29.67
C HIS A 116 7.05 12.56 -30.80
N GLU A 117 7.78 11.45 -30.61
CA GLU A 117 8.67 10.88 -31.64
C GLU A 117 7.90 10.47 -32.92
N LYS A 118 6.66 10.01 -32.78
CA LYS A 118 5.78 9.62 -33.89
C LYS A 118 4.94 10.79 -34.43
N GLY A 119 5.12 12.01 -33.95
CA GLY A 119 4.35 13.19 -34.38
C GLY A 119 2.85 13.12 -34.02
N LEU A 120 2.47 12.27 -33.08
CA LEU A 120 1.08 12.07 -32.67
C LEU A 120 0.59 13.20 -31.76
N GLY A 121 -0.60 13.74 -32.03
CA GLY A 121 -1.25 14.73 -31.18
C GLY A 121 -1.65 14.17 -29.81
N LYS A 122 -1.85 15.06 -28.82
CA LYS A 122 -2.23 14.70 -27.45
C LYS A 122 -3.45 13.77 -27.36
N ASN A 123 -4.37 13.87 -28.32
CA ASN A 123 -5.61 13.10 -28.35
C ASN A 123 -5.51 11.78 -29.12
N GLN A 124 -4.38 11.51 -29.75
CA GLN A 124 -4.13 10.28 -30.48
C GLN A 124 -3.52 9.22 -29.57
N TYR A 125 -3.87 7.97 -29.76
CA TYR A 125 -3.31 6.85 -29.02
C TYR A 125 -2.15 6.23 -29.77
N LEU A 126 -1.17 5.72 -29.03
CA LEU A 126 -0.13 4.86 -29.58
C LEU A 126 -0.72 3.54 -30.06
N GLU A 127 -0.05 2.89 -30.98
CA GLU A 127 -0.30 1.50 -31.32
C GLU A 127 -0.13 0.59 -30.09
N LYS A 128 -0.87 -0.53 -30.07
CA LYS A 128 -0.84 -1.44 -28.89
C LYS A 128 0.57 -1.99 -28.62
N SER A 129 1.35 -2.25 -29.66
CA SER A 129 2.75 -2.70 -29.57
C SER A 129 3.63 -1.68 -28.85
N ASP A 130 3.55 -0.41 -29.26
CA ASP A 130 4.34 0.69 -28.66
C ASP A 130 3.91 1.01 -27.24
N LEU A 131 2.60 0.94 -26.97
CA LEU A 131 2.05 1.10 -25.64
C LEU A 131 2.59 0.02 -24.69
N PHE A 132 2.56 -1.24 -25.14
CA PHE A 132 3.08 -2.36 -24.37
C PHE A 132 4.58 -2.22 -24.10
N GLU A 133 5.37 -1.90 -25.15
CA GLU A 133 6.82 -1.70 -25.02
C GLU A 133 7.16 -0.56 -24.04
N SER A 134 6.44 0.57 -24.10
CA SER A 134 6.64 1.71 -23.20
C SER A 134 6.35 1.33 -21.74
N ILE A 135 5.27 0.58 -21.48
CA ILE A 135 4.90 0.13 -20.15
C ILE A 135 5.91 -0.89 -19.59
N VAL A 136 6.34 -1.86 -20.41
CA VAL A 136 7.36 -2.85 -20.00
C VAL A 136 8.70 -2.19 -19.72
N THR A 137 9.10 -1.22 -20.55
CA THR A 137 10.33 -0.45 -20.34
C THR A 137 10.26 0.37 -19.04
N ALA A 138 9.11 0.96 -18.74
CA ALA A 138 8.89 1.66 -17.48
C ALA A 138 9.02 0.71 -16.27
N GLY A 139 8.39 -0.46 -16.36
CA GLY A 139 8.48 -1.50 -15.31
C GLY A 139 9.92 -1.93 -15.07
N LYS A 140 10.67 -2.23 -16.13
CA LYS A 140 12.10 -2.61 -16.03
C LYS A 140 12.96 -1.52 -15.40
N ALA A 141 12.76 -0.26 -15.78
CA ALA A 141 13.52 0.87 -15.25
C ALA A 141 13.23 1.14 -13.76
N ARG A 142 11.98 0.89 -13.31
CA ARG A 142 11.54 1.12 -11.94
C ARG A 142 11.66 -0.08 -11.02
N LEU A 143 11.97 -1.27 -11.55
CA LEU A 143 12.11 -2.49 -10.77
C LEU A 143 13.17 -2.34 -9.67
N ARG A 144 14.37 -1.87 -10.03
CA ARG A 144 15.48 -1.71 -9.07
C ARG A 144 15.17 -0.70 -7.95
N PRO A 145 14.72 0.54 -8.21
CA PRO A 145 14.35 1.49 -7.16
C PRO A 145 13.24 0.97 -6.24
N VAL A 146 12.18 0.36 -6.78
CA VAL A 146 11.05 -0.16 -6.00
C VAL A 146 11.48 -1.33 -5.10
N LEU A 147 12.27 -2.26 -5.63
CA LEU A 147 12.82 -3.36 -4.80
C LEU A 147 13.74 -2.84 -3.71
N LEU A 148 14.61 -1.86 -4.03
CA LEU A 148 15.52 -1.29 -3.04
C LEU A 148 14.77 -0.63 -1.89
N THR A 149 13.75 0.20 -2.18
CA THR A 149 12.94 0.83 -1.14
C THR A 149 12.19 -0.19 -0.30
N ALA A 150 11.64 -1.24 -0.89
CA ALA A 150 10.96 -2.31 -0.15
C ALA A 150 11.93 -3.06 0.78
N ILE A 151 13.08 -3.48 0.26
CA ILE A 151 14.10 -4.20 1.03
C ILE A 151 14.63 -3.35 2.19
N THR A 152 14.97 -2.08 1.93
CA THR A 152 15.47 -1.19 2.99
C THR A 152 14.43 -0.90 4.07
N THR A 153 13.15 -0.75 3.69
CA THR A 153 12.05 -0.57 4.65
C THR A 153 11.86 -1.83 5.49
N ILE A 154 11.85 -3.01 4.87
CA ILE A 154 11.72 -4.29 5.58
C ILE A 154 12.89 -4.47 6.55
N LEU A 155 14.13 -4.30 6.09
CA LEU A 155 15.32 -4.42 6.94
C LEU A 155 15.30 -3.42 8.11
N GLY A 156 14.81 -2.19 7.86
CA GLY A 156 14.66 -1.17 8.91
C GLY A 156 13.60 -1.51 9.96
N LEU A 157 12.55 -2.26 9.56
CA LEU A 157 11.48 -2.68 10.48
C LEU A 157 11.78 -4.00 11.21
N ILE A 158 12.70 -4.83 10.73
CA ILE A 158 13.06 -6.10 11.39
C ILE A 158 13.44 -5.90 12.85
N PRO A 159 14.36 -4.97 13.23
CA PRO A 159 14.72 -4.76 14.62
C PRO A 159 13.51 -4.46 15.51
N LEU A 160 12.57 -3.66 15.02
CA LEU A 160 11.34 -3.33 15.72
C LEU A 160 10.40 -4.55 15.81
N ALA A 161 10.31 -5.34 14.74
CA ALA A 161 9.44 -6.51 14.65
C ALA A 161 9.88 -7.64 15.60
N ILE A 162 11.20 -7.87 15.76
CA ILE A 162 11.77 -8.90 16.65
C ILE A 162 12.08 -8.37 18.05
N GLY A 163 12.00 -7.04 18.25
CA GLY A 163 12.27 -6.38 19.52
C GLY A 163 13.72 -6.39 19.91
N LEU A 164 14.56 -6.04 18.98
CA LEU A 164 15.97 -5.80 19.26
C LEU A 164 16.13 -4.53 20.11
N ASN A 165 16.57 -4.71 21.33
CA ASN A 165 16.85 -3.61 22.26
C ASN A 165 18.36 -3.51 22.50
N ILE A 166 18.86 -2.27 22.49
CA ILE A 166 20.26 -1.95 22.79
C ILE A 166 20.25 -0.94 23.93
N ASN A 167 20.96 -1.25 25.01
CA ASN A 167 21.10 -0.32 26.11
C ASN A 167 22.25 0.66 25.82
N PHE A 168 21.87 1.85 25.33
CA PHE A 168 22.87 2.89 25.00
C PHE A 168 23.61 3.43 26.23
N PHE A 169 23.03 3.38 27.43
CA PHE A 169 23.71 3.84 28.65
C PHE A 169 24.86 2.93 29.03
N THR A 170 24.65 1.61 28.99
CA THR A 170 25.74 0.64 29.25
C THR A 170 26.73 0.59 28.09
N LEU A 171 26.26 0.77 26.84
CA LEU A 171 27.13 0.84 25.66
C LEU A 171 28.15 1.97 25.75
N PHE A 172 27.72 3.17 26.15
CA PHE A 172 28.64 4.33 26.26
C PHE A 172 29.36 4.43 27.62
N GLY A 173 28.76 3.89 28.69
CA GLY A 173 29.36 3.92 30.03
C GLY A 173 30.34 2.79 30.32
N GLU A 174 30.01 1.58 29.88
CA GLU A 174 30.74 0.34 30.22
C GLU A 174 31.29 -0.39 28.99
N PHE A 175 31.08 0.13 27.78
CA PHE A 175 31.39 -0.51 26.48
C PHE A 175 30.71 -1.87 26.32
N ASP A 176 29.59 -2.12 27.05
CA ASP A 176 28.76 -3.32 26.93
C ASP A 176 27.43 -2.96 26.29
N ALA A 177 27.16 -3.51 25.10
CA ALA A 177 25.96 -3.22 24.30
C ALA A 177 24.69 -3.79 24.94
N ASN A 178 24.79 -4.72 25.88
CA ASN A 178 23.69 -5.42 26.56
C ASN A 178 22.47 -5.63 25.62
N ILE A 179 22.71 -6.39 24.52
CA ILE A 179 21.69 -6.62 23.47
C ILE A 179 20.73 -7.70 23.99
N TYR A 180 19.46 -7.36 24.01
CA TYR A 180 18.41 -8.33 24.35
C TYR A 180 17.23 -8.24 23.39
N PHE A 181 16.52 -9.37 23.25
CA PHE A 181 15.32 -9.48 22.40
C PHE A 181 14.07 -9.54 23.25
N GLY A 182 13.00 -8.89 22.78
CA GLY A 182 11.70 -8.90 23.48
C GLY A 182 11.45 -7.65 24.31
N GLY A 183 10.60 -7.76 25.34
CA GLY A 183 10.18 -6.65 26.19
C GLY A 183 8.86 -6.02 25.73
N ASP A 184 8.36 -5.05 26.51
CA ASP A 184 7.04 -4.42 26.30
C ASP A 184 6.93 -3.71 24.96
N ASN A 185 8.04 -3.18 24.44
CA ASN A 185 8.08 -2.53 23.13
C ASN A 185 7.65 -3.45 22.00
N VAL A 186 8.03 -4.74 22.04
CA VAL A 186 7.67 -5.71 20.99
C VAL A 186 6.19 -6.05 21.03
N ILE A 187 5.64 -6.20 22.24
CA ILE A 187 4.22 -6.51 22.42
C ILE A 187 3.38 -5.38 21.82
N PHE A 188 3.85 -4.14 21.94
CA PHE A 188 3.14 -2.96 21.44
C PHE A 188 3.40 -2.68 19.96
N TRP A 189 4.67 -2.55 19.53
CA TRP A 189 5.03 -2.12 18.17
C TRP A 189 5.25 -3.28 17.19
N GLY A 190 5.49 -4.48 17.68
CA GLY A 190 5.73 -5.68 16.86
C GLY A 190 4.60 -5.95 15.85
N PRO A 191 3.32 -5.97 16.26
CA PRO A 191 2.20 -6.20 15.34
C PRO A 191 2.11 -5.16 14.22
N LEU A 192 2.45 -3.89 14.49
CA LEU A 192 2.54 -2.85 13.47
C LEU A 192 3.65 -3.16 12.47
N ALA A 193 4.87 -3.45 12.95
CA ALA A 193 6.02 -3.74 12.12
C ALA A 193 5.80 -4.97 11.24
N TRP A 194 5.30 -6.07 11.81
CA TRP A 194 4.97 -7.27 11.05
C TRP A 194 3.88 -7.05 10.00
N THR A 195 2.85 -6.26 10.32
CA THR A 195 1.80 -5.89 9.37
C THR A 195 2.37 -5.19 8.14
N VAL A 196 3.26 -4.22 8.36
CA VAL A 196 3.91 -3.49 7.25
C VAL A 196 4.83 -4.42 6.46
N ILE A 197 5.62 -5.28 7.12
CA ILE A 197 6.52 -6.21 6.44
C ILE A 197 5.74 -7.17 5.54
N TYR A 198 4.72 -7.85 6.06
CA TYR A 198 3.92 -8.80 5.26
C TYR A 198 3.21 -8.11 4.10
N GLY A 199 2.58 -6.98 4.38
CA GLY A 199 1.90 -6.20 3.36
C GLY A 199 2.86 -5.68 2.29
N LEU A 200 4.04 -5.19 2.67
CA LEU A 200 5.01 -4.63 1.74
C LEU A 200 5.64 -5.69 0.83
N ILE A 201 5.93 -6.90 1.34
CA ILE A 201 6.42 -8.00 0.51
C ILE A 201 5.44 -8.27 -0.63
N VAL A 202 4.17 -8.50 -0.31
CA VAL A 202 3.15 -8.81 -1.32
C VAL A 202 2.86 -7.59 -2.20
N ALA A 203 2.72 -6.40 -1.61
CA ALA A 203 2.47 -5.17 -2.34
C ALA A 203 3.56 -4.85 -3.37
N THR A 204 4.82 -5.15 -3.08
CA THR A 204 5.93 -4.90 -4.00
C THR A 204 5.80 -5.74 -5.26
N PHE A 205 5.51 -7.05 -5.13
CA PHE A 205 5.25 -7.90 -6.29
C PHE A 205 4.00 -7.48 -7.05
N LEU A 206 2.92 -7.15 -6.33
CA LEU A 206 1.67 -6.71 -6.94
C LEU A 206 1.84 -5.41 -7.72
N THR A 207 2.53 -4.41 -7.15
CA THR A 207 2.77 -3.13 -7.83
C THR A 207 3.61 -3.31 -9.09
N LEU A 208 4.62 -4.15 -9.07
CA LEU A 208 5.50 -4.37 -10.23
C LEU A 208 4.82 -5.15 -11.36
N ILE A 209 3.85 -6.01 -11.07
CA ILE A 209 3.19 -6.88 -12.05
C ILE A 209 1.79 -6.38 -12.37
N ILE A 210 0.94 -6.20 -11.35
CA ILE A 210 -0.49 -5.92 -11.57
C ILE A 210 -0.73 -4.49 -12.03
N VAL A 211 -0.01 -3.50 -11.47
CA VAL A 211 -0.21 -2.10 -11.85
C VAL A 211 0.07 -1.85 -13.33
N PRO A 212 1.20 -2.31 -13.93
CA PRO A 212 1.44 -2.19 -15.37
C PRO A 212 0.40 -2.92 -16.21
N ILE A 213 0.00 -4.12 -15.81
CA ILE A 213 -1.02 -4.90 -16.52
C ILE A 213 -2.37 -4.17 -16.52
N LEU A 214 -2.82 -3.70 -15.37
CA LEU A 214 -4.07 -2.94 -15.26
C LEU A 214 -4.02 -1.64 -16.06
N PHE A 215 -2.88 -0.96 -16.05
CA PHE A 215 -2.69 0.26 -16.82
C PHE A 215 -2.79 -0.01 -18.32
N PHE A 216 -2.15 -1.08 -18.81
CA PHE A 216 -2.25 -1.52 -20.20
C PHE A 216 -3.70 -1.90 -20.57
N LEU A 217 -4.38 -2.71 -19.74
CA LEU A 217 -5.75 -3.14 -19.99
C LEU A 217 -6.73 -1.96 -20.03
N ILE A 218 -6.66 -1.05 -19.05
CA ILE A 218 -7.56 0.10 -19.00
C ILE A 218 -7.31 1.05 -20.17
N THR A 219 -6.05 1.26 -20.56
CA THR A 219 -5.72 2.10 -21.71
C THR A 219 -6.20 1.46 -23.01
N THR A 220 -6.01 0.16 -23.19
CA THR A 220 -6.50 -0.59 -24.36
C THR A 220 -8.03 -0.60 -24.42
N PHE A 221 -8.70 -0.76 -23.29
CA PHE A 221 -10.16 -0.70 -23.20
C PHE A 221 -10.70 0.68 -23.57
N LYS A 222 -10.06 1.75 -23.11
CA LYS A 222 -10.40 3.11 -23.52
C LYS A 222 -10.23 3.33 -25.03
N MET A 223 -9.17 2.79 -25.63
CA MET A 223 -8.97 2.84 -27.09
C MET A 223 -10.09 2.11 -27.82
N TRP A 224 -10.46 0.92 -27.37
CA TRP A 224 -11.55 0.12 -27.95
C TRP A 224 -12.92 0.83 -27.85
N LEU A 225 -13.26 1.39 -26.68
CA LEU A 225 -14.49 2.16 -26.50
C LEU A 225 -14.56 3.37 -27.42
N ARG A 226 -13.47 4.09 -27.57
CA ARG A 226 -13.42 5.28 -28.44
C ARG A 226 -13.56 4.92 -29.92
N HIS A 227 -12.96 3.81 -30.34
CA HIS A 227 -13.11 3.30 -31.70
C HIS A 227 -14.56 2.90 -31.99
N LYS A 228 -15.26 2.30 -31.03
CA LYS A 228 -16.67 1.92 -31.15
C LYS A 228 -17.62 3.11 -31.16
N MET A 229 -17.30 4.20 -30.43
CA MET A 229 -18.15 5.39 -30.32
C MET A 229 -17.95 6.42 -31.46
N LYS A 230 -16.84 6.36 -32.21
CA LYS A 230 -16.54 7.24 -33.34
C LYS A 230 -16.05 6.47 -34.56
N PRO A 231 -16.87 5.70 -35.24
CA PRO A 231 -16.46 4.97 -36.44
C PRO A 231 -16.19 5.88 -37.66
N ASN A 232 -16.66 7.14 -37.69
CA ASN A 232 -16.72 7.97 -38.88
C ASN A 232 -15.65 9.08 -39.02
N MET A 233 -14.61 9.15 -38.18
CA MET A 233 -13.65 10.27 -38.28
C MET A 233 -12.34 9.94 -39.01
N GLN A 234 -12.20 8.73 -39.57
CA GLN A 234 -11.03 8.35 -40.34
C GLN A 234 -11.23 8.41 -41.88
N THR A 235 -12.43 8.67 -42.34
CA THR A 235 -12.72 8.74 -43.80
C THR A 235 -12.49 10.13 -44.40
N GLU A 236 -12.30 11.16 -43.59
CA GLU A 236 -12.09 12.55 -44.09
C GLU A 236 -10.60 12.96 -44.23
N LEU A 237 -9.64 12.09 -43.93
CA LEU A 237 -8.19 12.40 -44.04
C LEU A 237 -7.49 11.71 -45.25
N ILE A 238 -8.27 11.11 -46.16
CA ILE A 238 -7.74 10.47 -47.38
C ILE A 238 -8.34 11.12 -48.66
N HIS A 239 -8.80 12.35 -48.59
CA HIS A 239 -9.08 13.15 -49.79
C HIS A 239 -8.38 14.50 -49.72
#